data_d55f28f6f25f0a1f4223661411d6362c
#
_entry.id   d55f28f6f25f0a1f4223661411d6362c
#
_cell.length_a   1.000
_cell.length_b   1.000
_cell.length_c   1.000
_cell.angle_alpha   90.00
_cell.angle_beta   90.00
_cell.angle_gamma   90.00
#
_symmetry.space_group_name_H-M   'P 1'
#
loop_
_entity.id
_entity.type
_entity.pdbx_description
1 polymer ?
#
loop_
_entity_poly.entity_id
_entity_poly.type
_entity_poly.pdbx_seq_one_letter_code
_entity_poly.pdbx_strand_id
1 'polypeptide(L)'
;MRFNQAFETLQNLIKGEINQAELGRVLGVSRANINYKKQANVLLSDEDVKKIETYYHVPLTIDKLQSNVVQFPVGDRIEINYWNKLPADLKNPKIASVWFDREIIENDWSMASDHLSIIPMIGDKMTRYWYPIRSGDILIVDTSQNYIMGNGVYFATSRNNTHFWIREMQTLINDDVQIKGYSPSGETTKVFTPAQLEKVDFKIIGKVIKNVSFRL
;
A
#
# COMPACT_ATOMS: atom_id res chain seq x y z
N MET A 1 2.90 -28.14 15.29
CA MET A 1 2.70 -27.89 13.83
C MET A 1 2.60 -29.21 13.08
N ARG A 2 1.71 -29.34 12.07
CA ARG A 2 1.61 -30.55 11.25
C ARG A 2 2.71 -30.59 10.17
N PHE A 3 3.15 -31.79 9.83
CA PHE A 3 4.28 -31.98 8.88
C PHE A 3 4.09 -31.27 7.54
N ASN A 4 2.92 -31.41 6.90
CA ASN A 4 2.65 -30.78 5.60
C ASN A 4 2.67 -29.27 5.69
N GLN A 5 2.12 -28.71 6.75
CA GLN A 5 2.15 -27.27 7.00
C GLN A 5 3.59 -26.75 7.16
N ALA A 6 4.41 -27.46 7.95
CA ALA A 6 5.83 -27.12 8.10
C ALA A 6 6.58 -27.22 6.78
N PHE A 7 6.31 -28.25 5.98
CA PHE A 7 6.94 -28.48 4.70
C PHE A 7 6.60 -27.40 3.67
N GLU A 8 5.33 -27.03 3.54
CA GLU A 8 4.85 -25.96 2.65
C GLU A 8 5.40 -24.59 3.07
N THR A 9 5.38 -24.29 4.36
CA THR A 9 5.98 -23.06 4.90
C THR A 9 7.46 -22.97 4.58
N LEU A 10 8.19 -24.06 4.77
CA LEU A 10 9.62 -24.14 4.49
C LEU A 10 9.91 -23.96 2.99
N GLN A 11 9.13 -24.60 2.09
CA GLN A 11 9.27 -24.44 0.63
C GLN A 11 9.05 -22.98 0.20
N ASN A 12 8.06 -22.32 0.76
CA ASN A 12 7.76 -20.91 0.45
C ASN A 12 8.87 -19.96 0.92
N LEU A 13 9.47 -20.23 2.09
CA LEU A 13 10.53 -19.40 2.66
C LEU A 13 11.88 -19.56 1.93
N ILE A 14 12.23 -20.81 1.54
CA ILE A 14 13.51 -21.10 0.87
C ILE A 14 13.45 -20.77 -0.64
N LYS A 15 12.25 -20.61 -1.21
CA LYS A 15 12.02 -20.43 -2.66
C LYS A 15 12.68 -21.52 -3.52
N GLY A 16 12.72 -22.76 -3.02
CA GLY A 16 13.36 -23.88 -3.68
C GLY A 16 12.74 -25.23 -3.34
N GLU A 17 13.15 -26.27 -4.07
CA GLU A 17 12.76 -27.65 -3.78
C GLU A 17 13.50 -28.15 -2.54
N ILE A 18 12.76 -28.66 -1.57
CA ILE A 18 13.31 -29.28 -0.38
C ILE A 18 13.59 -30.74 -0.68
N ASN A 19 14.84 -31.14 -0.53
CA ASN A 19 15.23 -32.53 -0.66
C ASN A 19 14.78 -33.35 0.54
N GLN A 20 13.87 -34.32 0.31
CA GLN A 20 13.36 -35.19 1.36
C GLN A 20 14.44 -36.02 2.07
N ALA A 21 15.52 -36.39 1.36
CA ALA A 21 16.64 -37.11 1.97
C ALA A 21 17.44 -36.22 2.93
N GLU A 22 17.55 -34.95 2.60
CA GLU A 22 18.17 -33.93 3.44
C GLU A 22 17.33 -33.64 4.69
N LEU A 23 16.03 -33.46 4.52
CA LEU A 23 15.10 -33.28 5.63
C LEU A 23 15.11 -34.50 6.55
N GLY A 24 15.27 -35.73 5.99
CA GLY A 24 15.44 -36.95 6.79
C GLY A 24 16.69 -36.91 7.64
N ARG A 25 17.81 -36.43 7.12
CA ARG A 25 19.07 -36.25 7.87
C ARG A 25 18.91 -35.24 9.00
N VAL A 26 18.25 -34.11 8.75
CA VAL A 26 17.98 -33.06 9.74
C VAL A 26 17.15 -33.60 10.91
N LEU A 27 16.12 -34.37 10.60
CA LEU A 27 15.24 -34.97 11.60
C LEU A 27 15.79 -36.27 12.22
N GLY A 28 16.90 -36.78 11.73
CA GLY A 28 17.48 -38.05 12.19
C GLY A 28 16.63 -39.27 11.83
N VAL A 29 15.88 -39.22 10.73
CA VAL A 29 15.00 -40.31 10.29
C VAL A 29 15.25 -40.72 8.86
N SER A 30 14.88 -41.96 8.48
CA SER A 30 15.02 -42.44 7.11
C SER A 30 14.08 -41.73 6.13
N ARG A 31 14.41 -41.75 4.84
CA ARG A 31 13.55 -41.22 3.75
C ARG A 31 12.16 -41.87 3.76
N ALA A 32 12.06 -43.16 4.06
CA ALA A 32 10.78 -43.86 4.18
C ALA A 32 9.92 -43.28 5.32
N ASN A 33 10.54 -42.91 6.41
CA ASN A 33 9.87 -42.26 7.56
C ASN A 33 9.41 -40.84 7.22
N ILE A 34 10.15 -40.08 6.41
CA ILE A 34 9.72 -38.78 5.90
C ILE A 34 8.48 -38.94 5.02
N ASN A 35 8.46 -39.92 4.12
CA ASN A 35 7.28 -40.20 3.30
C ASN A 35 6.07 -40.58 4.16
N TYR A 36 6.25 -41.40 5.18
CA TYR A 36 5.21 -41.71 6.13
C TYR A 36 4.70 -40.47 6.86
N LYS A 37 5.61 -39.65 7.42
CA LYS A 37 5.25 -38.40 8.11
C LYS A 37 4.47 -37.46 7.18
N LYS A 38 4.80 -37.40 5.90
CA LYS A 38 4.11 -36.59 4.90
C LYS A 38 2.73 -37.14 4.58
N GLN A 39 2.60 -38.47 4.32
CA GLN A 39 1.30 -39.10 4.02
C GLN A 39 0.35 -39.06 5.19
N ALA A 40 0.83 -39.36 6.39
CA ALA A 40 0.04 -39.36 7.61
C ALA A 40 -0.16 -37.95 8.21
N ASN A 41 0.47 -36.92 7.63
CA ASN A 41 0.43 -35.55 8.11
C ASN A 41 0.66 -35.44 9.63
N VAL A 42 1.70 -36.11 10.11
CA VAL A 42 2.00 -36.30 11.53
C VAL A 42 2.29 -34.95 12.20
N LEU A 43 1.92 -34.82 13.47
CA LEU A 43 2.30 -33.68 14.28
C LEU A 43 3.80 -33.75 14.59
N LEU A 44 4.55 -32.71 14.22
CA LEU A 44 5.96 -32.55 14.58
C LEU A 44 6.10 -32.20 16.05
N SER A 45 7.10 -32.75 16.70
CA SER A 45 7.50 -32.32 18.04
C SER A 45 8.15 -30.92 17.98
N ASP A 46 8.17 -30.21 19.09
CA ASP A 46 8.86 -28.91 19.17
C ASP A 46 10.37 -29.06 18.88
N GLU A 47 10.94 -30.21 19.24
CA GLU A 47 12.34 -30.53 18.93
C GLU A 47 12.56 -30.73 17.43
N ASP A 48 11.66 -31.43 16.72
CA ASP A 48 11.71 -31.59 15.26
C ASP A 48 11.62 -30.24 14.56
N VAL A 49 10.67 -29.38 14.99
CA VAL A 49 10.51 -28.03 14.45
C VAL A 49 11.79 -27.21 14.65
N LYS A 50 12.36 -27.23 15.85
CA LYS A 50 13.59 -26.51 16.18
C LYS A 50 14.80 -27.00 15.35
N LYS A 51 14.92 -28.31 15.08
CA LYS A 51 15.97 -28.86 14.22
C LYS A 51 15.85 -28.32 12.79
N ILE A 52 14.63 -28.27 12.25
CA ILE A 52 14.37 -27.72 10.90
C ILE A 52 14.70 -26.22 10.87
N GLU A 53 14.20 -25.45 11.81
CA GLU A 53 14.46 -24.00 11.91
C GLU A 53 15.95 -23.68 12.00
N THR A 54 16.69 -24.46 12.78
CA THR A 54 18.14 -24.26 12.96
C THR A 54 18.92 -24.58 11.69
N TYR A 55 18.56 -25.69 11.00
CA TYR A 55 19.28 -26.12 9.83
C TYR A 55 19.05 -25.22 8.61
N TYR A 56 17.79 -24.83 8.37
CA TYR A 56 17.43 -23.99 7.24
C TYR A 56 17.48 -22.49 7.54
N HIS A 57 17.78 -22.10 8.78
CA HIS A 57 17.82 -20.71 9.24
C HIS A 57 16.52 -19.95 9.01
N VAL A 58 15.38 -20.65 9.10
CA VAL A 58 14.04 -20.07 8.88
C VAL A 58 13.10 -20.38 10.03
N PRO A 59 12.27 -19.44 10.49
CA PRO A 59 11.26 -19.69 11.50
C PRO A 59 10.05 -20.41 10.87
N LEU A 60 9.64 -21.56 11.43
CA LEU A 60 8.46 -22.30 10.99
C LEU A 60 7.22 -22.02 11.83
N THR A 61 7.38 -21.61 13.08
CA THR A 61 6.27 -21.29 13.97
C THR A 61 5.75 -19.89 13.74
N ILE A 62 4.43 -19.75 13.58
CA ILE A 62 3.77 -18.45 13.39
C ILE A 62 4.13 -17.48 14.53
N ASP A 63 4.25 -17.97 15.75
CA ASP A 63 4.66 -17.15 16.90
C ASP A 63 6.08 -16.58 16.74
N LYS A 64 6.99 -17.30 16.07
CA LYS A 64 8.34 -16.81 15.77
C LYS A 64 8.41 -15.97 14.50
N LEU A 65 7.54 -16.23 13.54
CA LEU A 65 7.34 -15.33 12.40
C LEU A 65 6.77 -13.98 12.86
N GLN A 66 5.89 -14.01 13.87
CA GLN A 66 5.40 -12.79 14.51
C GLN A 66 6.45 -12.13 15.42
N SER A 67 7.39 -12.88 15.99
CA SER A 67 8.46 -12.32 16.83
C SER A 67 9.64 -11.74 16.03
N ASN A 68 9.83 -12.16 14.77
CA ASN A 68 10.76 -11.53 13.83
C ASN A 68 10.13 -10.40 12.99
N VAL A 69 8.81 -10.27 13.00
CA VAL A 69 8.19 -8.96 12.83
C VAL A 69 8.71 -8.17 14.04
N VAL A 70 9.64 -7.25 13.80
CA VAL A 70 9.98 -6.21 14.77
C VAL A 70 8.63 -5.71 15.25
N GLN A 71 8.22 -6.14 16.45
CA GLN A 71 7.14 -5.49 17.14
C GLN A 71 7.70 -4.10 17.42
N PHE A 72 7.55 -3.22 16.42
CA PHE A 72 7.56 -1.82 16.74
C PHE A 72 6.64 -1.70 17.93
N PRO A 73 7.09 -1.07 19.02
CA PRO A 73 6.23 -0.84 20.18
C PRO A 73 4.89 -0.46 19.59
N VAL A 74 3.80 -1.07 20.10
CA VAL A 74 2.44 -0.80 19.62
C VAL A 74 2.20 0.67 19.98
N GLY A 75 2.89 1.53 19.26
CA GLY A 75 2.66 2.95 19.21
C GLY A 75 1.25 3.12 18.71
N ASP A 76 0.65 4.18 19.09
CA ASP A 76 -0.67 4.56 18.66
C ASP A 76 -0.66 4.64 17.12
N ARG A 77 -1.28 3.65 16.47
CA ARG A 77 -1.28 3.51 15.01
C ARG A 77 -2.58 4.01 14.44
N ILE A 78 -2.45 4.69 13.33
CA ILE A 78 -3.57 5.20 12.56
C ILE A 78 -3.80 4.31 11.35
N GLU A 79 -5.03 3.84 11.17
CA GLU A 79 -5.47 3.14 9.97
C GLU A 79 -5.89 4.15 8.91
N ILE A 80 -5.23 4.13 7.74
CA ILE A 80 -5.58 4.98 6.60
C ILE A 80 -6.17 4.11 5.48
N ASN A 81 -7.29 4.53 4.92
CA ASN A 81 -7.94 3.83 3.81
C ASN A 81 -7.05 3.86 2.56
N TYR A 82 -6.80 2.69 1.99
CA TYR A 82 -6.07 2.53 0.75
C TYR A 82 -7.01 2.22 -0.41
N TRP A 83 -6.94 2.99 -1.46
CA TRP A 83 -7.71 2.81 -2.68
C TRP A 83 -6.81 2.24 -3.78
N ASN A 84 -6.79 0.92 -3.97
CA ASN A 84 -6.00 0.28 -5.03
C ASN A 84 -6.66 0.43 -6.42
N LYS A 85 -7.97 0.69 -6.44
CA LYS A 85 -8.73 1.15 -7.61
C LYS A 85 -9.55 2.33 -7.17
N LEU A 86 -9.57 3.36 -7.99
CA LEU A 86 -10.42 4.52 -7.73
C LEU A 86 -11.87 4.03 -7.81
N PRO A 87 -12.64 4.13 -6.74
CA PRO A 87 -13.99 3.59 -6.73
C PRO A 87 -14.89 4.40 -7.65
N ALA A 88 -15.71 3.71 -8.44
CA ALA A 88 -16.79 4.35 -9.20
C ALA A 88 -17.81 5.02 -8.24
N ASP A 89 -17.91 4.50 -7.02
CA ASP A 89 -18.71 5.06 -5.93
C ASP A 89 -17.79 5.41 -4.75
N LEU A 90 -17.62 6.70 -4.50
CA LEU A 90 -16.82 7.22 -3.38
C LEU A 90 -17.45 6.95 -2.00
N LYS A 91 -18.68 6.43 -1.94
CA LYS A 91 -19.38 6.16 -0.68
C LYS A 91 -18.88 4.92 0.05
N ASN A 92 -18.16 4.01 -0.64
CA ASN A 92 -17.65 2.78 -0.03
C ASN A 92 -16.24 2.42 -0.55
N PRO A 93 -15.23 3.22 -0.25
CA PRO A 93 -13.91 3.12 -0.86
C PRO A 93 -12.99 2.07 -0.23
N LYS A 94 -13.36 1.46 0.89
CA LYS A 94 -12.41 0.63 1.66
C LYS A 94 -12.12 -0.68 0.96
N ILE A 95 -11.02 -0.74 0.23
CA ILE A 95 -10.50 -1.97 -0.39
C ILE A 95 -9.41 -2.60 0.48
N ALA A 96 -8.63 -1.76 1.15
CA ALA A 96 -7.58 -2.15 2.07
C ALA A 96 -7.30 -0.99 3.04
N SER A 97 -6.49 -1.25 4.05
CA SER A 97 -5.98 -0.21 4.94
C SER A 97 -4.48 -0.36 5.12
N VAL A 98 -3.81 0.76 5.36
CA VAL A 98 -2.40 0.83 5.71
C VAL A 98 -2.29 1.49 7.07
N TRP A 99 -1.41 0.94 7.90
CA TRP A 99 -1.20 1.42 9.26
C TRP A 99 0.05 2.30 9.30
N PHE A 100 -0.10 3.49 9.83
CA PHE A 100 0.99 4.43 10.09
C PHE A 100 1.12 4.69 11.58
N ASP A 101 2.33 5.04 12.00
CA ASP A 101 2.56 5.57 13.33
C ASP A 101 1.86 6.94 13.45
N ARG A 102 1.08 7.13 14.54
CA ARG A 102 0.35 8.37 14.80
C ARG A 102 1.30 9.56 14.88
N GLU A 103 2.47 9.37 15.49
CA GLU A 103 3.47 10.42 15.64
C GLU A 103 3.93 10.97 14.30
N ILE A 104 4.13 10.10 13.30
CA ILE A 104 4.49 10.51 11.93
C ILE A 104 3.35 11.33 11.31
N ILE A 105 2.11 10.93 11.48
CA ILE A 105 0.97 11.62 10.90
C ILE A 105 0.73 12.98 11.57
N GLU A 106 0.70 13.01 12.89
CA GLU A 106 0.29 14.20 13.64
C GLU A 106 1.44 15.20 13.78
N ASN A 107 2.68 14.74 14.01
CA ASN A 107 3.82 15.62 14.21
C ASN A 107 4.53 15.96 12.91
N ASP A 108 4.93 14.95 12.12
CA ASP A 108 5.72 15.18 10.90
C ASP A 108 4.86 15.74 9.77
N TRP A 109 3.61 15.32 9.68
CA TRP A 109 2.70 15.76 8.61
C TRP A 109 1.69 16.81 9.10
N SER A 110 1.61 17.07 10.41
CA SER A 110 0.71 18.05 11.04
C SER A 110 -0.75 17.87 10.67
N MET A 111 -1.25 16.64 10.70
CA MET A 111 -2.55 16.27 10.14
C MET A 111 -3.46 15.54 11.10
N ALA A 112 -4.76 15.81 10.94
CA ALA A 112 -5.81 14.99 11.55
C ALA A 112 -6.03 13.72 10.72
N SER A 113 -5.94 12.57 11.35
CA SER A 113 -5.96 11.25 10.70
C SER A 113 -7.28 10.85 10.06
N ASP A 114 -8.40 11.40 10.53
CA ASP A 114 -9.74 10.90 10.22
C ASP A 114 -10.16 11.13 8.76
N HIS A 115 -9.47 12.02 8.08
CA HIS A 115 -9.77 12.43 6.70
C HIS A 115 -8.69 12.03 5.69
N LEU A 116 -7.72 11.19 6.10
CA LEU A 116 -6.65 10.77 5.20
C LEU A 116 -7.08 9.57 4.34
N SER A 117 -6.66 9.62 3.10
CA SER A 117 -6.80 8.51 2.15
C SER A 117 -5.52 8.31 1.36
N ILE A 118 -5.23 7.07 0.98
CA ILE A 118 -4.07 6.70 0.20
C ILE A 118 -4.52 6.31 -1.20
N ILE A 119 -3.89 6.92 -2.21
CA ILE A 119 -4.23 6.70 -3.62
C ILE A 119 -2.97 6.40 -4.41
N PRO A 120 -2.94 5.34 -5.25
CA PRO A 120 -1.83 5.14 -6.18
C PRO A 120 -1.89 6.17 -7.30
N MET A 121 -0.74 6.77 -7.64
CA MET A 121 -0.64 7.63 -8.81
C MET A 121 -0.65 6.79 -10.09
N ILE A 122 -1.55 7.12 -10.99
CA ILE A 122 -1.66 6.51 -12.33
C ILE A 122 -1.41 7.60 -13.38
N GLY A 123 -0.47 7.35 -14.27
CA GLY A 123 -0.12 8.24 -15.39
C GLY A 123 1.06 9.17 -15.10
N ASP A 124 1.36 10.03 -16.06
CA ASP A 124 2.60 10.79 -16.14
C ASP A 124 2.44 12.33 -16.08
N LYS A 125 1.24 12.80 -15.79
CA LYS A 125 0.87 14.23 -15.93
C LYS A 125 1.44 15.15 -14.83
N MET A 126 2.19 14.63 -13.87
CA MET A 126 2.83 15.38 -12.79
C MET A 126 4.33 15.06 -12.67
N THR A 127 4.93 14.39 -13.65
CA THR A 127 6.31 13.89 -13.56
C THR A 127 7.38 14.99 -13.61
N ARG A 128 7.06 16.18 -14.14
CA ARG A 128 7.94 17.36 -14.16
C ARG A 128 7.56 18.45 -13.15
N TYR A 129 6.62 18.15 -12.27
CA TYR A 129 6.32 19.03 -11.14
C TYR A 129 7.58 19.21 -10.29
N TRP A 130 7.74 20.32 -9.60
CA TRP A 130 8.92 20.59 -8.75
C TRP A 130 9.12 19.52 -7.65
N TYR A 131 8.05 18.85 -7.22
CA TYR A 131 8.05 17.57 -6.53
C TYR A 131 7.50 16.50 -7.48
N PRO A 132 8.36 15.77 -8.21
CA PRO A 132 7.89 14.84 -9.23
C PRO A 132 6.97 13.76 -8.64
N ILE A 133 5.74 13.71 -9.15
CA ILE A 133 4.79 12.65 -8.83
C ILE A 133 4.72 11.75 -10.07
N ARG A 134 5.11 10.50 -9.91
CA ARG A 134 5.23 9.53 -11.00
C ARG A 134 4.23 8.41 -10.88
N SER A 135 3.96 7.73 -11.97
CA SER A 135 3.15 6.50 -11.94
C SER A 135 3.78 5.48 -11.00
N GLY A 136 2.95 4.91 -10.12
CA GLY A 136 3.37 3.99 -9.06
C GLY A 136 3.71 4.63 -7.71
N ASP A 137 3.86 5.96 -7.66
CA ASP A 137 3.97 6.66 -6.36
C ASP A 137 2.66 6.52 -5.58
N ILE A 138 2.77 6.58 -4.27
CA ILE A 138 1.62 6.60 -3.36
C ILE A 138 1.39 8.03 -2.89
N LEU A 139 0.17 8.50 -3.03
CA LEU A 139 -0.26 9.83 -2.61
C LEU A 139 -1.10 9.72 -1.35
N ILE A 140 -0.81 10.56 -0.38
CA ILE A 140 -1.64 10.77 0.79
C ILE A 140 -2.48 12.00 0.54
N VAL A 141 -3.80 11.83 0.65
CA VAL A 141 -4.80 12.83 0.32
C VAL A 141 -5.61 13.16 1.56
N ASP A 142 -5.70 14.44 1.87
CA ASP A 142 -6.61 14.98 2.89
C ASP A 142 -7.98 15.25 2.26
N THR A 143 -8.95 14.41 2.59
CA THR A 143 -10.31 14.49 2.06
C THR A 143 -11.18 15.53 2.78
N SER A 144 -10.71 16.13 3.89
CA SER A 144 -11.39 17.26 4.50
C SER A 144 -11.29 18.52 3.63
N GLN A 145 -10.24 18.62 2.81
CA GLN A 145 -10.03 19.71 1.87
C GLN A 145 -10.65 19.38 0.50
N ASN A 146 -11.97 19.23 0.48
CA ASN A 146 -12.75 18.88 -0.72
C ASN A 146 -13.12 20.09 -1.61
N TYR A 147 -12.39 21.19 -1.46
CA TYR A 147 -12.46 22.38 -2.31
C TYR A 147 -11.06 22.96 -2.52
N ILE A 148 -10.88 23.80 -3.54
CA ILE A 148 -9.59 24.39 -3.83
C ILE A 148 -9.33 25.57 -2.88
N MET A 149 -8.43 25.36 -1.94
CA MET A 149 -7.96 26.35 -1.01
C MET A 149 -6.52 26.71 -1.30
N GLY A 150 -6.35 27.77 -2.09
CA GLY A 150 -5.04 28.21 -2.56
C GLY A 150 -4.42 27.29 -3.62
N ASN A 151 -3.15 27.51 -3.93
CA ASN A 151 -2.42 26.69 -4.88
C ASN A 151 -2.00 25.36 -4.24
N GLY A 152 -2.18 24.27 -4.95
CA GLY A 152 -1.78 22.94 -4.48
C GLY A 152 -2.11 21.83 -5.45
N VAL A 153 -1.64 20.63 -5.14
CA VAL A 153 -2.01 19.42 -5.89
C VAL A 153 -3.27 18.85 -5.29
N TYR A 154 -4.25 18.64 -6.14
CA TYR A 154 -5.55 18.10 -5.73
C TYR A 154 -5.88 16.83 -6.49
N PHE A 155 -6.57 15.94 -5.80
CA PHE A 155 -7.26 14.81 -6.38
C PHE A 155 -8.71 15.20 -6.65
N ALA A 156 -9.13 15.07 -7.88
CA ALA A 156 -10.46 15.43 -8.33
C ALA A 156 -11.05 14.35 -9.25
N THR A 157 -12.36 14.40 -9.43
CA THR A 157 -13.11 13.55 -10.35
C THR A 157 -13.96 14.40 -11.29
N SER A 158 -14.39 13.79 -12.40
CA SER A 158 -15.36 14.37 -13.32
C SER A 158 -16.18 13.28 -13.99
N ARG A 159 -17.27 13.68 -14.67
CA ARG A 159 -18.16 12.77 -15.41
C ARG A 159 -18.66 11.60 -14.54
N ASN A 160 -19.32 11.92 -13.44
CA ASN A 160 -19.85 10.93 -12.47
C ASN A 160 -18.77 9.97 -11.96
N ASN A 161 -17.61 10.51 -11.58
CA ASN A 161 -16.47 9.77 -11.05
C ASN A 161 -15.81 8.78 -12.03
N THR A 162 -15.99 8.95 -13.34
CA THR A 162 -15.33 8.08 -14.33
C THR A 162 -13.97 8.59 -14.77
N HIS A 163 -13.66 9.88 -14.55
CA HIS A 163 -12.37 10.49 -14.88
C HIS A 163 -11.73 11.02 -13.60
N PHE A 164 -10.44 10.76 -13.45
CA PHE A 164 -9.66 11.12 -12.28
C PHE A 164 -8.52 12.06 -12.67
N TRP A 165 -8.31 13.04 -11.80
CA TRP A 165 -7.35 14.12 -12.02
C TRP A 165 -6.47 14.27 -10.80
N ILE A 166 -5.16 14.16 -10.98
CA ILE A 166 -4.18 14.57 -9.98
C ILE A 166 -3.39 15.69 -10.65
N ARG A 167 -3.67 16.94 -10.23
CA ARG A 167 -3.16 18.13 -10.88
C ARG A 167 -2.90 19.23 -9.87
N GLU A 168 -2.00 20.13 -10.21
CA GLU A 168 -1.93 21.42 -9.53
C GLU A 168 -3.15 22.24 -9.90
N MET A 169 -3.83 22.80 -8.91
CA MET A 169 -5.04 23.59 -9.09
C MET A 169 -5.00 24.83 -8.20
N GLN A 170 -5.57 25.91 -8.71
CA GLN A 170 -5.82 27.13 -7.94
C GLN A 170 -7.08 27.80 -8.42
N THR A 171 -7.79 28.47 -7.50
CA THR A 171 -8.90 29.38 -7.84
C THR A 171 -8.33 30.76 -8.17
N LEU A 172 -8.77 31.33 -9.28
CA LEU A 172 -8.43 32.69 -9.70
C LEU A 172 -9.42 33.71 -9.09
N ILE A 173 -9.12 35.01 -9.22
CA ILE A 173 -9.92 36.11 -8.63
C ILE A 173 -11.39 36.11 -9.11
N ASN A 174 -11.64 35.61 -10.30
CA ASN A 174 -12.98 35.54 -10.91
C ASN A 174 -13.67 34.17 -10.70
N ASP A 175 -13.25 33.41 -9.70
CA ASP A 175 -13.71 32.05 -9.37
C ASP A 175 -13.42 30.99 -10.46
N ASP A 176 -12.72 31.37 -11.51
CA ASP A 176 -12.23 30.38 -12.48
C ASP A 176 -11.20 29.46 -11.82
N VAL A 177 -11.13 28.22 -12.28
CA VAL A 177 -10.15 27.25 -11.79
C VAL A 177 -9.07 27.04 -12.83
N GLN A 178 -7.85 27.38 -12.46
CA GLN A 178 -6.66 27.01 -13.25
C GLN A 178 -6.21 25.62 -12.87
N ILE A 179 -6.04 24.76 -13.86
CA ILE A 179 -5.56 23.38 -13.72
C ILE A 179 -4.28 23.21 -14.53
N LYS A 180 -3.21 22.77 -13.87
CA LYS A 180 -1.90 22.55 -14.48
C LYS A 180 -1.50 21.08 -14.43
N GLY A 181 -0.88 20.62 -15.50
CA GLY A 181 -0.24 19.31 -15.60
C GLY A 181 1.21 19.45 -16.04
N TYR A 182 2.08 18.59 -15.56
CA TYR A 182 3.53 18.63 -15.78
C TYR A 182 4.02 17.28 -16.31
N SER A 183 3.74 17.02 -17.59
CA SER A 183 4.13 15.77 -18.27
C SER A 183 5.54 15.86 -18.86
N PRO A 184 6.13 14.73 -19.29
CA PRO A 184 7.40 14.72 -19.99
C PRO A 184 7.41 15.61 -21.26
N SER A 185 6.25 15.78 -21.92
CA SER A 185 6.07 16.62 -23.10
C SER A 185 5.94 18.12 -22.78
N GLY A 186 5.90 18.49 -21.52
CA GLY A 186 5.83 19.88 -21.07
C GLY A 186 4.70 20.18 -20.11
N GLU A 187 4.61 21.46 -19.73
CA GLU A 187 3.53 22.01 -18.92
C GLU A 187 2.28 22.22 -19.78
N THR A 188 1.14 21.86 -19.20
CA THR A 188 -0.18 22.19 -19.78
C THR A 188 -0.98 22.97 -18.76
N THR A 189 -1.46 24.15 -19.15
CA THR A 189 -2.31 24.98 -18.31
C THR A 189 -3.67 25.17 -18.98
N LYS A 190 -4.74 24.95 -18.22
CA LYS A 190 -6.12 25.20 -18.66
C LYS A 190 -6.85 25.98 -17.58
N VAL A 191 -7.70 26.87 -18.00
CA VAL A 191 -8.60 27.64 -17.12
C VAL A 191 -10.03 27.24 -17.45
N PHE A 192 -10.80 26.97 -16.43
CA PHE A 192 -12.19 26.56 -16.53
C PHE A 192 -13.07 27.51 -15.71
N THR A 193 -14.17 27.96 -16.27
CA THR A 193 -15.19 28.68 -15.54
C THR A 193 -15.98 27.70 -14.64
N PRO A 194 -16.63 28.18 -13.56
CA PRO A 194 -17.50 27.34 -12.73
C PRO A 194 -18.55 26.58 -13.54
N ALA A 195 -19.18 27.22 -14.52
CA ALA A 195 -20.17 26.58 -15.40
C ALA A 195 -19.59 25.46 -16.27
N GLN A 196 -18.32 25.55 -16.69
CA GLN A 196 -17.65 24.47 -17.43
C GLN A 196 -17.33 23.29 -16.52
N LEU A 197 -16.97 23.53 -15.27
CA LEU A 197 -16.69 22.48 -14.28
C LEU A 197 -17.98 21.75 -13.88
N GLU A 198 -19.06 22.50 -13.66
CA GLU A 198 -20.39 21.94 -13.37
C GLU A 198 -20.88 21.02 -14.50
N LYS A 199 -20.75 21.46 -15.74
CA LYS A 199 -21.16 20.68 -16.94
C LYS A 199 -20.50 19.31 -17.03
N VAL A 200 -19.31 19.14 -16.46
CA VAL A 200 -18.57 17.86 -16.44
C VAL A 200 -18.64 17.13 -15.08
N ASP A 201 -19.50 17.60 -14.16
CA ASP A 201 -19.62 17.08 -12.80
C ASP A 201 -18.25 16.99 -12.12
N PHE A 202 -17.48 18.08 -12.18
CA PHE A 202 -16.16 18.15 -11.59
C PHE A 202 -16.24 18.30 -10.06
N LYS A 203 -15.53 17.44 -9.34
CA LYS A 203 -15.52 17.44 -7.88
C LYS A 203 -14.10 17.30 -7.35
N ILE A 204 -13.72 18.13 -6.41
CA ILE A 204 -12.52 17.93 -5.62
C ILE A 204 -12.81 16.87 -4.57
N ILE A 205 -11.96 15.87 -4.49
CA ILE A 205 -12.04 14.80 -3.49
C ILE A 205 -11.15 15.11 -2.30
N GLY A 206 -9.99 15.73 -2.56
CA GLY A 206 -9.10 16.15 -1.49
C GLY A 206 -7.81 16.76 -2.02
N LYS A 207 -7.02 17.29 -1.11
CA LYS A 207 -5.70 17.87 -1.39
C LYS A 207 -4.61 16.81 -1.18
N VAL A 208 -3.71 16.69 -2.14
CA VAL A 208 -2.52 15.84 -1.98
C VAL A 208 -1.54 16.55 -1.05
N ILE A 209 -1.20 15.90 0.04
CA ILE A 209 -0.38 16.47 1.11
C ILE A 209 1.01 15.85 1.15
N LYS A 210 1.12 14.59 0.72
CA LYS A 210 2.38 13.87 0.70
C LYS A 210 2.45 12.95 -0.51
N ASN A 211 3.64 12.85 -1.09
CA ASN A 211 4.00 11.85 -2.09
C ASN A 211 5.05 10.91 -1.47
N VAL A 212 4.79 9.62 -1.54
CA VAL A 212 5.71 8.57 -1.08
C VAL A 212 6.12 7.73 -2.29
N SER A 213 7.38 7.83 -2.66
CA SER A 213 7.96 7.05 -3.76
C SER A 213 8.72 5.86 -3.18
N PHE A 214 8.26 4.65 -3.49
CA PHE A 214 9.03 3.43 -3.22
C PHE A 214 9.95 3.16 -4.41
N ARG A 215 11.14 3.73 -4.38
CA ARG A 215 12.18 3.40 -5.35
C ARG A 215 13.19 2.49 -4.69
N LEU A 216 13.26 1.29 -5.19
CA LEU A 216 14.38 0.38 -5.00
C LEU A 216 15.52 0.80 -5.94
#